data_71dddd2f2ee5011887e28e1432a61f8f
#
_entry.id   71dddd2f2ee5011887e28e1432a61f8f
#
_cell.length_a   1.000
_cell.length_b   1.000
_cell.length_c   1.000
_cell.angle_alpha   90.00
_cell.angle_beta   90.00
_cell.angle_gamma   90.00
#
_symmetry.space_group_name_H-M   'P 1'
#
loop_
_entity.id
_entity.type
_entity.pdbx_description
1 polymer ?
#
loop_
_entity_poly.entity_id
_entity_poly.type
_entity_poly.pdbx_seq_one_letter_code
_entity_poly.pdbx_strand_id
1 'polypeptide(L)'
;MLIAGIRVFPGLRIGLLQKQVFNMSANKRTYLDPIHQDIVLDRRIPAERLVMDLIDTREFQRLRRIHQLGVSFFTFQGAEGSRFTHSVGVMHVASQLIDMLKEKTPSIEKHRPLILASALLHDCGHGPYSHVTEKILHYDHEEWSCRIISGDTEVRRVLDNFTEEPNLAEKIVKLLKKEHHPKYLSHIVSSQLDCDRFDYLLRDSYMTGTAYGHLALQRILRSMEVNEEKDRIEVVGEKGQTAVEDYLFGRYSMYAQVYYHRKNLAARAHLAKLLKRVKHLMEAKHKFVFMDDPTAKWLNGESLTVDEYLSLDDVQMTYHIKRWVEDKDPVLKDLARRFLDRRLFKSVRIMPPTGGANGNGKFKSVIEQVQNHTKELVKAYGMDPEYYVAIESTGFRPYDYYRPEAVHPETNIVIRTDTGIVSELSELSPTIGALVKGDYESFWLIYPPEIDEKVLDIQELAHAEEVRAVRKKEKKKS
;
A
#
# COMPACT_ATOMS: atom_id res chain seq x y z
N MET A 1 22.00 -2.21 50.19
CA MET A 1 23.39 -1.85 50.51
C MET A 1 23.90 -1.00 49.40
N LEU A 2 24.09 0.10 49.67
CA LEU A 2 24.82 1.36 49.59
C LEU A 2 24.40 2.23 48.40
N ILE A 3 23.52 3.22 48.69
CA ILE A 3 23.51 4.50 47.99
C ILE A 3 24.29 5.46 48.89
N ALA A 4 25.48 5.84 48.46
CA ALA A 4 26.31 6.79 49.16
C ALA A 4 26.53 8.03 48.28
N GLY A 5 26.10 9.19 48.78
CA GLY A 5 26.81 10.44 48.67
C GLY A 5 26.61 11.32 47.47
N ILE A 6 25.44 11.97 47.36
CA ILE A 6 25.37 13.24 46.63
C ILE A 6 25.41 14.36 47.71
N ARG A 7 26.54 15.06 47.80
CA ARG A 7 26.63 16.31 48.60
C ARG A 7 25.84 17.40 47.86
N VAL A 8 24.73 17.79 48.46
CA VAL A 8 23.94 18.96 48.01
C VAL A 8 24.66 20.22 48.47
N PHE A 9 25.14 21.04 47.55
CA PHE A 9 25.62 22.37 47.80
C PHE A 9 24.40 23.32 48.06
N PRO A 10 24.29 24.01 49.18
CA PRO A 10 23.21 24.96 49.40
C PRO A 10 23.51 26.24 48.62
N GLY A 11 22.67 26.51 47.58
CA GLY A 11 22.72 27.79 46.87
C GLY A 11 22.42 27.74 45.35
N LEU A 12 22.32 26.59 44.72
CA LEU A 12 21.88 26.56 43.33
C LEU A 12 20.36 26.48 43.24
N ARG A 13 19.78 27.40 42.43
CA ARG A 13 18.33 27.48 42.15
C ARG A 13 17.83 26.21 41.42
N ILE A 14 17.55 25.17 42.22
CA ILE A 14 16.97 23.89 41.71
C ILE A 14 15.66 24.14 40.95
N GLY A 15 14.90 25.17 41.33
CA GLY A 15 13.64 25.52 40.69
C GLY A 15 13.74 26.02 39.22
N LEU A 16 14.87 26.59 38.81
CA LEU A 16 15.08 27.04 37.41
C LEU A 16 15.51 25.91 36.51
N LEU A 17 16.36 25.02 37.00
CA LEU A 17 16.78 23.81 36.24
C LEU A 17 15.62 22.82 36.09
N GLN A 18 14.80 22.59 37.14
CA GLN A 18 13.61 21.76 37.03
C GLN A 18 12.56 22.37 36.08
N LYS A 19 12.33 23.69 36.11
CA LYS A 19 11.45 24.37 35.14
C LYS A 19 12.00 24.33 33.74
N GLN A 20 13.30 24.42 33.53
CA GLN A 20 13.91 24.27 32.18
C GLN A 20 13.83 22.85 31.66
N VAL A 21 14.10 21.83 32.47
CA VAL A 21 13.98 20.42 32.08
C VAL A 21 12.51 20.05 31.83
N PHE A 22 11.56 20.53 32.63
CA PHE A 22 10.13 20.34 32.42
C PHE A 22 9.62 21.07 31.16
N ASN A 23 10.09 22.30 30.87
CA ASN A 23 9.78 23.03 29.64
C ASN A 23 10.44 22.41 28.42
N MET A 24 11.60 21.74 28.51
CA MET A 24 12.21 21.02 27.39
C MET A 24 11.42 19.78 27.03
N SER A 25 10.81 19.08 27.98
CA SER A 25 9.94 17.92 27.72
C SER A 25 8.57 18.30 27.14
N ALA A 26 8.04 19.47 27.51
CA ALA A 26 6.73 19.96 27.05
C ALA A 26 6.71 20.34 25.56
N ASN A 27 7.87 20.63 24.97
CA ASN A 27 7.98 21.03 23.56
C ASN A 27 8.28 19.85 22.61
N LYS A 28 8.58 18.67 23.13
CA LYS A 28 8.90 17.50 22.32
C LYS A 28 7.79 16.47 22.42
N ARG A 29 7.47 15.84 21.29
CA ARG A 29 6.61 14.67 21.21
C ARG A 29 7.38 13.52 20.60
N THR A 30 7.35 12.35 21.24
CA THR A 30 8.00 11.13 20.75
C THR A 30 6.93 10.12 20.35
N TYR A 31 7.07 9.57 19.15
CA TYR A 31 6.31 8.43 18.67
C TYR A 31 7.25 7.23 18.67
N LEU A 32 6.92 6.20 19.45
CA LEU A 32 7.64 4.93 19.43
C LEU A 32 7.16 4.12 18.24
N ASP A 33 8.07 3.81 17.34
CA ASP A 33 7.78 3.07 16.11
C ASP A 33 8.63 1.78 16.05
N PRO A 34 8.04 0.62 15.68
CA PRO A 34 8.77 -0.64 15.67
C PRO A 34 9.88 -0.71 14.61
N ILE A 35 9.86 0.17 13.62
CA ILE A 35 10.83 0.23 12.52
C ILE A 35 11.86 1.33 12.75
N HIS A 36 11.39 2.54 13.07
CA HIS A 36 12.21 3.75 13.16
C HIS A 36 12.60 4.10 14.59
N GLN A 37 12.15 3.32 15.58
CA GLN A 37 12.36 3.55 17.01
C GLN A 37 11.75 4.90 17.45
N ASP A 38 12.54 5.80 18.01
CA ASP A 38 12.08 7.07 18.53
C ASP A 38 11.97 8.12 17.42
N ILE A 39 10.74 8.41 16.97
CA ILE A 39 10.46 9.54 16.09
C ILE A 39 10.15 10.74 16.97
N VAL A 40 11.12 11.65 17.11
CA VAL A 40 11.04 12.81 17.99
C VAL A 40 10.76 14.06 17.18
N LEU A 41 9.69 14.77 17.51
CA LEU A 41 9.33 16.06 16.93
C LEU A 41 9.46 17.17 18.00
N ASP A 42 9.96 18.34 17.59
CA ASP A 42 10.15 19.50 18.46
C ASP A 42 9.26 20.67 18.00
N ARG A 43 8.29 21.05 18.82
CA ARG A 43 7.32 22.12 18.53
C ARG A 43 7.97 23.49 18.26
N ARG A 44 9.23 23.68 18.63
CA ARG A 44 10.00 24.90 18.37
C ARG A 44 10.47 25.00 16.92
N ILE A 45 10.51 23.89 16.20
CA ILE A 45 10.83 23.82 14.78
C ILE A 45 9.52 23.94 13.98
N PRO A 46 9.35 24.99 13.16
CA PRO A 46 8.07 25.26 12.49
C PRO A 46 7.53 24.08 11.69
N ALA A 47 8.36 23.40 10.90
CA ALA A 47 7.94 22.25 10.12
C ALA A 47 7.49 21.07 10.98
N GLU A 48 8.14 20.82 12.12
CA GLU A 48 7.78 19.74 13.02
C GLU A 48 6.53 20.10 13.86
N ARG A 49 6.35 21.39 14.21
CA ARG A 49 5.10 21.89 14.80
C ARG A 49 3.93 21.65 13.87
N LEU A 50 4.06 22.01 12.58
CA LEU A 50 3.06 21.74 11.55
C LEU A 50 2.68 20.26 11.50
N VAL A 51 3.68 19.36 11.43
CA VAL A 51 3.47 17.92 11.44
C VAL A 51 2.70 17.47 12.69
N MET A 52 3.09 17.98 13.89
CA MET A 52 2.39 17.63 15.15
C MET A 52 0.93 18.07 15.12
N ASP A 53 0.65 19.26 14.60
CA ASP A 53 -0.70 19.81 14.51
C ASP A 53 -1.54 19.05 13.45
N LEU A 54 -0.96 18.63 12.34
CA LEU A 54 -1.60 17.77 11.33
C LEU A 54 -1.92 16.37 11.87
N ILE A 55 -0.99 15.78 12.64
CA ILE A 55 -1.23 14.46 13.27
C ILE A 55 -2.43 14.51 14.21
N ASP A 56 -2.66 15.61 14.90
CA ASP A 56 -3.77 15.75 15.85
C ASP A 56 -5.13 15.98 15.19
N THR A 57 -5.21 16.19 13.87
CA THR A 57 -6.48 16.36 13.14
C THR A 57 -7.31 15.08 13.09
N ARG A 58 -8.65 15.20 13.10
CA ARG A 58 -9.56 14.04 13.04
C ARG A 58 -9.37 13.20 11.78
N GLU A 59 -9.06 13.84 10.65
CA GLU A 59 -8.83 13.19 9.36
C GLU A 59 -7.59 12.28 9.45
N PHE A 60 -6.51 12.76 10.03
CA PHE A 60 -5.31 11.95 10.21
C PHE A 60 -5.49 10.88 11.27
N GLN A 61 -6.14 11.18 12.40
CA GLN A 61 -6.43 10.20 13.45
C GLN A 61 -7.33 9.04 12.97
N ARG A 62 -8.17 9.25 11.93
CA ARG A 62 -8.95 8.20 11.28
C ARG A 62 -8.07 7.06 10.78
N LEU A 63 -6.85 7.34 10.32
CA LEU A 63 -5.91 6.34 9.80
C LEU A 63 -5.53 5.26 10.81
N ARG A 64 -5.74 5.47 12.10
CA ARG A 64 -5.58 4.43 13.15
C ARG A 64 -6.56 3.27 12.99
N ARG A 65 -7.67 3.50 12.31
CA ARG A 65 -8.75 2.53 12.09
C ARG A 65 -8.77 1.96 10.67
N ILE A 66 -7.67 2.13 9.92
CA ILE A 66 -7.50 1.58 8.56
C ILE A 66 -6.21 0.77 8.56
N HIS A 67 -6.32 -0.53 8.30
CA HIS A 67 -5.17 -1.42 8.23
C HIS A 67 -4.30 -1.12 7.01
N GLN A 68 -2.99 -1.06 7.22
CA GLN A 68 -2.00 -0.87 6.15
C GLN A 68 -2.12 -1.94 5.06
N LEU A 69 -2.22 -3.19 5.46
CA LEU A 69 -2.26 -4.36 4.58
C LEU A 69 -3.68 -4.89 4.31
N GLY A 70 -4.72 -4.05 4.55
CA GLY A 70 -6.12 -4.42 4.33
C GLY A 70 -6.50 -5.70 5.06
N VAL A 71 -6.88 -6.76 4.32
CA VAL A 71 -7.30 -8.06 4.90
C VAL A 71 -6.15 -9.05 5.12
N SER A 72 -4.89 -8.64 5.01
CA SER A 72 -3.73 -9.55 5.10
C SER A 72 -3.49 -10.10 6.51
N PHE A 73 -4.09 -9.49 7.54
CA PHE A 73 -4.08 -10.03 8.91
C PHE A 73 -4.71 -11.44 9.01
N PHE A 74 -5.57 -11.83 8.08
CA PHE A 74 -6.04 -13.21 7.98
C PHE A 74 -4.94 -14.22 7.64
N THR A 75 -3.87 -13.78 7.02
CA THR A 75 -2.73 -14.61 6.62
C THR A 75 -1.56 -14.44 7.57
N PHE A 76 -1.20 -13.21 7.86
CA PHE A 76 -0.09 -12.80 8.70
C PHE A 76 -0.63 -12.15 9.97
N GLN A 77 -0.61 -12.87 11.09
CA GLN A 77 -1.26 -12.44 12.33
C GLN A 77 -0.72 -11.13 12.90
N GLY A 78 0.53 -10.78 12.62
CA GLY A 78 1.12 -9.51 13.03
C GLY A 78 0.78 -8.33 12.11
N ALA A 79 0.11 -8.55 10.97
CA ALA A 79 -0.22 -7.51 9.99
C ALA A 79 -1.42 -6.62 10.41
N GLU A 80 -1.44 -6.24 11.69
CA GLU A 80 -2.45 -5.36 12.32
C GLU A 80 -2.05 -3.87 12.30
N GLY A 81 -0.93 -3.54 11.64
CA GLY A 81 -0.43 -2.17 11.52
C GLY A 81 -1.41 -1.26 10.79
N SER A 82 -1.54 -0.03 11.28
CA SER A 82 -2.44 0.98 10.70
C SER A 82 -1.72 1.91 9.73
N ARG A 83 -2.47 2.55 8.84
CA ARG A 83 -1.95 3.62 7.97
C ARG A 83 -1.42 4.81 8.75
N PHE A 84 -1.90 5.04 9.96
CA PHE A 84 -1.36 6.05 10.85
C PHE A 84 0.15 5.86 11.12
N THR A 85 0.55 4.66 11.52
CA THR A 85 1.97 4.37 11.83
C THR A 85 2.84 4.44 10.58
N HIS A 86 2.34 3.97 9.44
CA HIS A 86 2.99 4.09 8.16
C HIS A 86 3.22 5.56 7.77
N SER A 87 2.18 6.39 7.74
CA SER A 87 2.30 7.79 7.33
C SER A 87 3.25 8.60 8.22
N VAL A 88 3.28 8.31 9.55
CA VAL A 88 4.28 8.91 10.45
C VAL A 88 5.70 8.43 10.11
N GLY A 89 5.86 7.16 9.75
CA GLY A 89 7.13 6.59 9.29
C GLY A 89 7.61 7.21 7.98
N VAL A 90 6.72 7.37 6.99
CA VAL A 90 7.02 8.03 5.70
C VAL A 90 7.52 9.45 5.92
N MET A 91 6.83 10.23 6.76
CA MET A 91 7.25 11.58 7.15
C MET A 91 8.65 11.55 7.80
N HIS A 92 8.93 10.58 8.67
CA HIS A 92 10.24 10.44 9.32
C HIS A 92 11.35 10.12 8.33
N VAL A 93 11.13 9.19 7.40
CA VAL A 93 12.09 8.87 6.32
C VAL A 93 12.33 10.10 5.44
N ALA A 94 11.28 10.87 5.13
CA ALA A 94 11.40 12.13 4.38
C ALA A 94 12.26 13.16 5.13
N SER A 95 12.10 13.28 6.46
CA SER A 95 12.94 14.15 7.28
C SER A 95 14.41 13.73 7.23
N GLN A 96 14.70 12.42 7.35
CA GLN A 96 16.06 11.90 7.25
C GLN A 96 16.66 12.16 5.85
N LEU A 97 15.88 11.95 4.79
CA LEU A 97 16.34 12.20 3.42
C LEU A 97 16.67 13.69 3.20
N ILE A 98 15.82 14.60 3.68
CA ILE A 98 16.11 16.06 3.60
C ILE A 98 17.42 16.37 4.33
N ASP A 99 17.65 15.77 5.52
CA ASP A 99 18.89 15.99 6.28
C ASP A 99 20.15 15.53 5.52
N MET A 100 20.06 14.46 4.73
CA MET A 100 21.16 14.02 3.87
C MET A 100 21.31 14.91 2.63
N LEU A 101 20.21 15.25 1.97
CA LEU A 101 20.24 16.06 0.74
C LEU A 101 20.73 17.49 0.98
N LYS A 102 20.39 18.11 2.13
CA LYS A 102 20.79 19.50 2.43
C LYS A 102 22.31 19.70 2.56
N GLU A 103 23.06 18.63 2.83
CA GLU A 103 24.54 18.72 2.90
C GLU A 103 25.14 19.16 1.57
N LYS A 104 24.54 18.74 0.45
CA LYS A 104 24.99 19.07 -0.93
C LYS A 104 24.07 20.09 -1.63
N THR A 105 22.79 20.11 -1.26
CA THR A 105 21.78 21.01 -1.83
C THR A 105 21.05 21.75 -0.68
N PRO A 106 21.68 22.76 -0.08
CA PRO A 106 21.10 23.50 1.06
C PRO A 106 19.73 24.13 0.76
N SER A 107 19.45 24.41 -0.50
CA SER A 107 18.18 24.98 -0.99
C SER A 107 16.96 24.11 -0.67
N ILE A 108 17.15 22.79 -0.42
CA ILE A 108 16.03 21.89 -0.11
C ILE A 108 15.40 22.17 1.25
N GLU A 109 16.16 22.71 2.21
CA GLU A 109 15.69 22.96 3.57
C GLU A 109 14.47 23.90 3.61
N LYS A 110 14.39 24.88 2.71
CA LYS A 110 13.24 25.78 2.59
C LYS A 110 11.93 25.05 2.24
N HIS A 111 12.01 23.86 1.66
CA HIS A 111 10.86 23.04 1.28
C HIS A 111 10.49 21.98 2.33
N ARG A 112 11.21 21.94 3.49
CA ARG A 112 10.96 20.95 4.55
C ARG A 112 9.50 20.92 4.98
N PRO A 113 8.78 22.03 5.26
CA PRO A 113 7.38 21.98 5.64
C PRO A 113 6.50 21.32 4.58
N LEU A 114 6.68 21.68 3.32
CA LEU A 114 5.95 21.11 2.19
C LEU A 114 6.17 19.61 2.05
N ILE A 115 7.43 19.17 2.09
CA ILE A 115 7.78 17.76 1.91
C ILE A 115 7.25 16.92 3.08
N LEU A 116 7.47 17.35 4.35
CA LEU A 116 7.02 16.61 5.53
C LEU A 116 5.50 16.51 5.60
N ALA A 117 4.78 17.60 5.31
CA ALA A 117 3.33 17.59 5.29
C ALA A 117 2.79 16.71 4.15
N SER A 118 3.40 16.75 2.96
CA SER A 118 3.02 15.88 1.83
C SER A 118 3.27 14.41 2.16
N ALA A 119 4.43 14.07 2.73
CA ALA A 119 4.77 12.71 3.15
C ALA A 119 3.83 12.19 4.24
N LEU A 120 3.39 13.05 5.18
CA LEU A 120 2.44 12.70 6.22
C LEU A 120 1.03 12.44 5.65
N LEU A 121 0.57 13.29 4.72
CA LEU A 121 -0.82 13.33 4.26
C LEU A 121 -1.09 12.52 3.00
N HIS A 122 -0.08 11.92 2.34
CA HIS A 122 -0.23 11.24 1.05
C HIS A 122 -1.33 10.18 1.05
N ASP A 123 -1.46 9.44 2.15
CA ASP A 123 -2.36 8.31 2.35
C ASP A 123 -3.65 8.63 3.13
N CYS A 124 -3.90 9.92 3.48
CA CYS A 124 -5.06 10.27 4.33
C CYS A 124 -6.42 9.98 3.67
N GLY A 125 -6.44 9.77 2.35
CA GLY A 125 -7.63 9.42 1.57
C GLY A 125 -7.94 7.94 1.49
N HIS A 126 -7.18 7.02 2.09
CA HIS A 126 -7.54 5.60 2.06
C HIS A 126 -8.87 5.30 2.74
N GLY A 127 -9.65 4.41 2.12
CA GLY A 127 -10.91 3.87 2.66
C GLY A 127 -10.74 2.53 3.37
N PRO A 128 -11.86 1.91 3.81
CA PRO A 128 -11.87 0.63 4.50
C PRO A 128 -11.13 -0.46 3.72
N TYR A 129 -10.28 -1.22 4.40
CA TYR A 129 -9.44 -2.28 3.81
C TYR A 129 -8.54 -1.82 2.65
N SER A 130 -8.24 -0.51 2.58
CA SER A 130 -7.25 0.06 1.67
C SER A 130 -7.48 -0.32 0.20
N HIS A 131 -6.43 -0.72 -0.51
CA HIS A 131 -6.49 -1.08 -1.94
C HIS A 131 -7.45 -2.24 -2.28
N VAL A 132 -7.96 -3.00 -1.30
CA VAL A 132 -8.90 -4.09 -1.58
C VAL A 132 -10.23 -3.52 -2.05
N THR A 133 -10.80 -2.59 -1.28
CA THR A 133 -12.08 -1.96 -1.64
C THR A 133 -11.94 -0.96 -2.77
N GLU A 134 -10.81 -0.27 -2.88
CA GLU A 134 -10.48 0.61 -3.99
C GLU A 134 -10.62 -0.09 -5.34
N LYS A 135 -10.05 -1.28 -5.47
CA LYS A 135 -10.18 -2.11 -6.69
C LYS A 135 -11.61 -2.59 -6.95
N ILE A 136 -12.37 -2.89 -5.89
CA ILE A 136 -13.74 -3.41 -6.00
C ILE A 136 -14.73 -2.29 -6.36
N LEU A 137 -14.54 -1.10 -5.82
CA LEU A 137 -15.49 0.02 -5.90
C LEU A 137 -15.04 1.12 -6.87
N HIS A 138 -13.80 0.99 -7.44
CA HIS A 138 -13.24 1.91 -8.44
C HIS A 138 -13.19 3.36 -7.97
N TYR A 139 -12.76 3.60 -6.73
CA TYR A 139 -12.41 4.93 -6.23
C TYR A 139 -10.89 5.09 -6.15
N ASP A 140 -10.42 6.32 -6.05
CA ASP A 140 -9.01 6.68 -5.99
C ASP A 140 -8.71 7.36 -4.64
N HIS A 141 -7.83 6.75 -3.84
CA HIS A 141 -7.44 7.29 -2.54
C HIS A 141 -6.57 8.55 -2.65
N GLU A 142 -5.79 8.71 -3.74
CA GLU A 142 -4.99 9.92 -3.97
C GLU A 142 -5.91 11.12 -4.23
N GLU A 143 -6.99 10.92 -4.99
CA GLU A 143 -8.02 11.94 -5.18
C GLU A 143 -8.72 12.30 -3.86
N TRP A 144 -9.05 11.32 -3.03
CA TRP A 144 -9.62 11.56 -1.70
C TRP A 144 -8.64 12.28 -0.77
N SER A 145 -7.33 11.95 -0.81
CA SER A 145 -6.30 12.70 -0.09
C SER A 145 -6.33 14.18 -0.51
N CYS A 146 -6.36 14.46 -1.81
CA CYS A 146 -6.46 15.82 -2.33
C CYS A 146 -7.76 16.52 -1.88
N ARG A 147 -8.90 15.84 -1.89
CA ARG A 147 -10.18 16.39 -1.43
C ARG A 147 -10.18 16.70 0.08
N ILE A 148 -9.56 15.86 0.91
CA ILE A 148 -9.40 16.11 2.34
C ILE A 148 -8.49 17.32 2.58
N ILE A 149 -7.38 17.42 1.87
CA ILE A 149 -6.42 18.53 1.99
C ILE A 149 -7.02 19.86 1.55
N SER A 150 -7.87 19.86 0.51
CA SER A 150 -8.45 21.07 -0.08
C SER A 150 -9.81 21.46 0.49
N GLY A 151 -10.50 20.54 1.17
CA GLY A 151 -11.88 20.71 1.65
C GLY A 151 -11.99 21.51 2.94
N ASP A 152 -13.21 21.68 3.46
CA ASP A 152 -13.44 22.25 4.78
C ASP A 152 -13.17 21.19 5.86
N THR A 153 -11.90 21.05 6.24
CA THR A 153 -11.37 20.03 7.15
C THR A 153 -10.49 20.65 8.24
N GLU A 154 -10.17 19.87 9.28
CA GLU A 154 -9.17 20.30 10.26
C GLU A 154 -7.77 20.36 9.63
N VAL A 155 -7.44 19.40 8.74
CA VAL A 155 -6.19 19.42 7.97
C VAL A 155 -6.06 20.75 7.20
N ARG A 156 -7.09 21.16 6.46
CA ARG A 156 -7.07 22.44 5.73
C ARG A 156 -6.85 23.63 6.63
N ARG A 157 -7.54 23.69 7.78
CA ARG A 157 -7.40 24.79 8.74
C ARG A 157 -5.98 24.87 9.33
N VAL A 158 -5.36 23.72 9.61
CA VAL A 158 -3.96 23.68 10.09
C VAL A 158 -3.02 24.21 9.01
N LEU A 159 -3.19 23.80 7.75
CA LEU A 159 -2.37 24.25 6.64
C LEU A 159 -2.52 25.74 6.34
N ASP A 160 -3.74 26.28 6.40
CA ASP A 160 -4.01 27.70 6.17
C ASP A 160 -3.45 28.60 7.28
N ASN A 161 -3.37 28.07 8.52
CA ASN A 161 -2.79 28.77 9.65
C ASN A 161 -1.25 28.72 9.69
N PHE A 162 -0.62 27.99 8.80
CA PHE A 162 0.85 27.93 8.71
C PHE A 162 1.40 29.09 7.89
N THR A 163 1.80 30.15 8.60
CA THR A 163 2.19 31.44 7.99
C THR A 163 3.55 31.43 7.35
N GLU A 164 4.42 30.48 7.68
CA GLU A 164 5.79 30.36 7.15
C GLU A 164 5.81 29.94 5.67
N GLU A 165 4.73 29.34 5.16
CA GLU A 165 4.60 28.96 3.77
C GLU A 165 3.16 29.17 3.26
N PRO A 166 2.87 30.28 2.56
CA PRO A 166 1.52 30.57 2.04
C PRO A 166 1.07 29.56 0.98
N ASN A 167 -0.25 29.30 0.93
CA ASN A 167 -0.90 28.38 0.00
C ASN A 167 -0.35 26.94 0.10
N LEU A 168 -0.02 26.50 1.32
CA LEU A 168 0.61 25.22 1.53
C LEU A 168 -0.28 24.04 1.09
N ALA A 169 -1.59 24.12 1.32
CA ALA A 169 -2.53 23.08 0.91
C ALA A 169 -2.52 22.87 -0.61
N GLU A 170 -2.56 23.93 -1.39
CA GLU A 170 -2.50 23.88 -2.85
C GLU A 170 -1.16 23.34 -3.36
N LYS A 171 -0.06 23.68 -2.68
CA LYS A 171 1.28 23.17 -3.01
C LYS A 171 1.37 21.67 -2.73
N ILE A 172 0.83 21.19 -1.60
CA ILE A 172 0.78 19.76 -1.26
C ILE A 172 -0.01 19.00 -2.33
N VAL A 173 -1.20 19.49 -2.71
CA VAL A 173 -2.01 18.86 -3.76
C VAL A 173 -1.24 18.78 -5.08
N LYS A 174 -0.56 19.86 -5.50
CA LYS A 174 0.28 19.84 -6.71
C LYS A 174 1.44 18.85 -6.59
N LEU A 175 2.05 18.74 -5.40
CA LEU A 175 3.14 17.81 -5.15
C LEU A 175 2.66 16.36 -5.28
N LEU A 176 1.54 16.01 -4.65
CA LEU A 176 0.95 14.66 -4.74
C LEU A 176 0.53 14.31 -6.17
N LYS A 177 0.01 15.28 -6.93
CA LYS A 177 -0.32 15.13 -8.36
C LYS A 177 0.89 15.18 -9.31
N LYS A 178 2.11 15.34 -8.78
CA LYS A 178 3.37 15.49 -9.57
C LYS A 178 3.37 16.71 -10.50
N GLU A 179 2.60 17.74 -10.15
CA GLU A 179 2.47 19.00 -10.87
C GLU A 179 3.30 20.14 -10.24
N HIS A 180 3.96 19.86 -9.11
CA HIS A 180 4.79 20.84 -8.40
C HIS A 180 6.17 20.98 -9.06
N HIS A 181 6.73 22.18 -9.00
CA HIS A 181 8.11 22.48 -9.39
C HIS A 181 8.89 23.06 -8.22
N PRO A 182 10.14 22.63 -8.03
CA PRO A 182 10.85 21.63 -8.85
C PRO A 182 10.28 20.21 -8.65
N LYS A 183 10.35 19.36 -9.70
CA LYS A 183 9.79 17.99 -9.72
C LYS A 183 10.44 17.05 -8.74
N TYR A 184 11.74 17.22 -8.45
CA TYR A 184 12.46 16.36 -7.52
C TYR A 184 11.84 16.36 -6.12
N LEU A 185 11.07 17.38 -5.73
CA LEU A 185 10.33 17.39 -4.47
C LEU A 185 9.23 16.31 -4.44
N SER A 186 8.51 16.14 -5.55
CA SER A 186 7.51 15.07 -5.68
C SER A 186 8.15 13.69 -5.66
N HIS A 187 9.38 13.55 -6.19
CA HIS A 187 10.10 12.28 -6.22
C HIS A 187 10.48 11.78 -4.82
N ILE A 188 10.61 12.67 -3.82
CA ILE A 188 10.85 12.28 -2.43
C ILE A 188 9.66 11.51 -1.86
N VAL A 189 8.43 11.88 -2.25
CA VAL A 189 7.19 11.31 -1.70
C VAL A 189 6.63 10.20 -2.59
N SER A 190 6.73 10.34 -3.92
CA SER A 190 6.15 9.38 -4.88
C SER A 190 7.01 9.23 -6.13
N SER A 191 7.88 8.20 -6.14
CA SER A 191 8.73 7.82 -7.28
C SER A 191 9.07 6.33 -7.24
N GLN A 192 10.14 5.88 -7.90
CA GLN A 192 10.65 4.51 -7.76
C GLN A 192 11.52 4.33 -6.51
N LEU A 193 12.10 5.43 -6.00
CA LEU A 193 12.91 5.49 -4.79
C LEU A 193 12.35 6.63 -3.92
N ASP A 194 11.25 6.37 -3.24
CA ASP A 194 10.52 7.32 -2.42
C ASP A 194 10.40 6.87 -0.95
N CYS A 195 10.04 7.81 -0.10
CA CYS A 195 9.91 7.57 1.33
C CYS A 195 8.75 6.65 1.67
N ASP A 196 7.68 6.63 0.88
CA ASP A 196 6.54 5.74 1.01
C ASP A 196 7.00 4.27 0.87
N ARG A 197 7.66 3.93 -0.23
CA ARG A 197 8.17 2.58 -0.49
C ARG A 197 9.21 2.13 0.52
N PHE A 198 10.08 3.04 0.96
CA PHE A 198 11.08 2.71 1.98
C PHE A 198 10.45 2.35 3.31
N ASP A 199 9.42 3.09 3.75
CA ASP A 199 8.73 2.76 4.99
C ASP A 199 7.93 1.47 4.87
N TYR A 200 7.03 1.35 3.86
CA TYR A 200 6.15 0.21 3.83
C TYR A 200 6.89 -1.12 3.61
N LEU A 201 7.96 -1.17 2.83
CA LEU A 201 8.72 -2.43 2.66
C LEU A 201 9.32 -2.91 3.98
N LEU A 202 9.94 -2.02 4.74
CA LEU A 202 10.48 -2.34 6.06
C LEU A 202 9.37 -2.73 7.04
N ARG A 203 8.32 -1.91 7.10
CA ARG A 203 7.19 -2.08 8.02
C ARG A 203 6.42 -3.34 7.75
N ASP A 204 6.04 -3.58 6.51
CA ASP A 204 5.25 -4.75 6.13
C ASP A 204 6.05 -6.05 6.33
N SER A 205 7.35 -6.03 6.01
CA SER A 205 8.25 -7.17 6.29
C SER A 205 8.28 -7.50 7.77
N TYR A 206 8.47 -6.49 8.62
CA TYR A 206 8.47 -6.66 10.08
C TYR A 206 7.11 -7.15 10.60
N MET A 207 6.03 -6.47 10.24
CA MET A 207 4.68 -6.77 10.73
C MET A 207 4.15 -8.14 10.24
N THR A 208 4.58 -8.60 9.09
CA THR A 208 4.24 -9.94 8.58
C THR A 208 5.15 -11.04 9.11
N GLY A 209 6.23 -10.69 9.80
CA GLY A 209 7.24 -11.63 10.30
C GLY A 209 8.07 -12.27 9.18
N THR A 210 8.20 -11.60 8.03
CA THR A 210 9.00 -12.07 6.90
C THR A 210 10.34 -11.35 6.83
N ALA A 211 11.30 -11.91 6.11
CA ALA A 211 12.64 -11.33 5.96
C ALA A 211 12.88 -10.73 4.54
N TYR A 212 11.82 -10.52 3.77
CA TYR A 212 11.97 -10.15 2.35
C TYR A 212 12.15 -8.66 2.11
N GLY A 213 11.58 -7.80 2.95
CA GLY A 213 11.60 -6.34 2.78
C GLY A 213 12.78 -5.63 3.44
N HIS A 214 13.83 -6.36 3.85
CA HIS A 214 15.03 -5.75 4.39
C HIS A 214 15.77 -4.95 3.30
N LEU A 215 16.02 -3.68 3.58
CA LEU A 215 16.79 -2.79 2.73
C LEU A 215 17.78 -1.98 3.55
N ALA A 216 18.90 -1.63 2.94
CA ALA A 216 19.94 -0.82 3.58
C ALA A 216 19.54 0.68 3.52
N LEU A 217 18.43 1.07 4.17
CA LEU A 217 17.81 2.39 4.07
C LEU A 217 18.84 3.52 4.18
N GLN A 218 19.65 3.54 5.24
CA GLN A 218 20.63 4.61 5.47
C GLN A 218 21.71 4.69 4.37
N ARG A 219 22.01 3.58 3.70
CA ARG A 219 22.92 3.56 2.56
C ARG A 219 22.27 4.17 1.32
N ILE A 220 21.02 3.83 1.07
CA ILE A 220 20.25 4.40 -0.05
C ILE A 220 20.15 5.91 0.15
N LEU A 221 19.65 6.38 1.31
CA LEU A 221 19.47 7.81 1.58
C LEU A 221 20.75 8.62 1.40
N ARG A 222 21.90 8.10 1.90
CA ARG A 222 23.21 8.77 1.73
C ARG A 222 23.73 8.79 0.30
N SER A 223 23.27 7.89 -0.55
CA SER A 223 23.67 7.85 -1.96
C SER A 223 22.76 8.70 -2.88
N MET A 224 21.64 9.21 -2.37
CA MET A 224 20.75 10.07 -3.13
C MET A 224 21.28 11.51 -3.17
N GLU A 225 21.23 12.13 -4.33
CA GLU A 225 21.61 13.54 -4.56
C GLU A 225 20.59 14.21 -5.47
N VAL A 226 20.37 15.51 -5.26
CA VAL A 226 19.56 16.33 -6.15
C VAL A 226 20.43 16.81 -7.32
N ASN A 227 19.94 16.60 -8.52
CA ASN A 227 20.45 17.26 -9.72
C ASN A 227 19.46 18.37 -10.08
N GLU A 228 19.76 19.62 -9.66
CA GLU A 228 18.89 20.77 -9.88
C GLU A 228 18.74 21.12 -11.37
N GLU A 229 19.79 20.92 -12.18
CA GLU A 229 19.74 21.22 -13.64
C GLU A 229 18.81 20.26 -14.39
N LYS A 230 18.73 19.00 -13.94
CA LYS A 230 17.87 17.97 -14.54
C LYS A 230 16.54 17.80 -13.80
N ASP A 231 16.33 18.58 -12.74
CA ASP A 231 15.14 18.55 -11.89
C ASP A 231 14.76 17.12 -11.43
N ARG A 232 15.74 16.37 -10.92
CA ARG A 232 15.57 14.98 -10.49
C ARG A 232 16.50 14.59 -9.34
N ILE A 233 16.22 13.43 -8.73
CA ILE A 233 17.11 12.77 -7.78
C ILE A 233 17.92 11.71 -8.52
N GLU A 234 19.23 11.62 -8.23
CA GLU A 234 20.16 10.63 -8.76
C GLU A 234 20.75 9.80 -7.60
N VAL A 235 21.07 8.56 -7.87
CA VAL A 235 21.84 7.70 -6.96
C VAL A 235 23.30 7.73 -7.37
N VAL A 236 24.20 7.92 -6.41
CA VAL A 236 25.62 8.15 -6.69
C VAL A 236 26.48 7.00 -6.18
N GLY A 237 27.38 6.54 -7.06
CA GLY A 237 28.43 5.58 -6.78
C GLY A 237 27.98 4.12 -6.76
N GLU A 238 28.94 3.21 -6.89
CA GLU A 238 28.69 1.74 -6.92
C GLU A 238 27.98 1.23 -5.66
N LYS A 239 28.31 1.80 -4.49
CA LYS A 239 27.68 1.41 -3.23
C LYS A 239 26.19 1.78 -3.17
N GLY A 240 25.82 2.89 -3.81
CA GLY A 240 24.43 3.32 -3.96
C GLY A 240 23.69 2.40 -4.93
N GLN A 241 24.29 2.11 -6.08
CA GLN A 241 23.75 1.19 -7.07
C GLN A 241 23.42 -0.17 -6.46
N THR A 242 24.38 -0.81 -5.78
CA THR A 242 24.18 -2.13 -5.12
C THR A 242 23.05 -2.10 -4.10
N ALA A 243 22.96 -1.03 -3.28
CA ALA A 243 21.89 -0.91 -2.29
C ALA A 243 20.49 -0.77 -2.92
N VAL A 244 20.40 -0.12 -4.08
CA VAL A 244 19.15 0.01 -4.86
C VAL A 244 18.80 -1.31 -5.56
N GLU A 245 19.78 -2.05 -6.06
CA GLU A 245 19.54 -3.40 -6.60
C GLU A 245 18.94 -4.32 -5.53
N ASP A 246 19.53 -4.36 -4.32
CA ASP A 246 19.00 -5.13 -3.18
C ASP A 246 17.57 -4.71 -2.81
N TYR A 247 17.29 -3.39 -2.81
CA TYR A 247 15.95 -2.86 -2.60
C TYR A 247 14.93 -3.38 -3.63
N LEU A 248 15.28 -3.40 -4.92
CA LEU A 248 14.39 -3.90 -5.97
C LEU A 248 14.13 -5.41 -5.84
N PHE A 249 15.13 -6.21 -5.43
CA PHE A 249 14.95 -7.62 -5.11
C PHE A 249 14.07 -7.83 -3.88
N GLY A 250 14.27 -7.02 -2.83
CA GLY A 250 13.41 -7.03 -1.65
C GLY A 250 11.95 -6.72 -2.02
N ARG A 251 11.73 -5.69 -2.83
CA ARG A 251 10.41 -5.33 -3.36
C ARG A 251 9.78 -6.46 -4.16
N TYR A 252 10.54 -7.06 -5.08
CA TYR A 252 10.06 -8.25 -5.83
C TYR A 252 9.60 -9.36 -4.88
N SER A 253 10.42 -9.69 -3.88
CA SER A 253 10.13 -10.77 -2.95
C SER A 253 8.90 -10.48 -2.09
N MET A 254 8.72 -9.23 -1.64
CA MET A 254 7.53 -8.81 -0.89
C MET A 254 6.26 -8.94 -1.73
N TYR A 255 6.29 -8.54 -3.02
CA TYR A 255 5.14 -8.73 -3.90
C TYR A 255 4.80 -10.20 -4.09
N ALA A 256 5.80 -11.02 -4.39
CA ALA A 256 5.60 -12.45 -4.66
C ALA A 256 5.14 -13.24 -3.41
N GLN A 257 5.69 -12.94 -2.24
CA GLN A 257 5.52 -13.76 -1.04
C GLN A 257 4.50 -13.19 -0.04
N VAL A 258 4.28 -11.87 -0.03
CA VAL A 258 3.40 -11.21 0.93
C VAL A 258 2.14 -10.68 0.25
N TYR A 259 2.27 -9.69 -0.66
CA TYR A 259 1.08 -9.02 -1.22
C TYR A 259 0.24 -9.94 -2.12
N TYR A 260 0.88 -10.85 -2.87
CA TYR A 260 0.22 -11.85 -3.71
C TYR A 260 0.23 -13.26 -3.10
N HIS A 261 0.41 -13.34 -1.79
CA HIS A 261 0.28 -14.63 -1.10
C HIS A 261 -1.11 -15.23 -1.35
N ARG A 262 -1.16 -16.52 -1.69
CA ARG A 262 -2.40 -17.22 -2.09
C ARG A 262 -3.59 -17.01 -1.15
N LYS A 263 -3.35 -16.98 0.17
CA LYS A 263 -4.42 -16.75 1.16
C LYS A 263 -4.89 -15.30 1.19
N ASN A 264 -4.02 -14.32 0.91
CA ASN A 264 -4.41 -12.92 0.76
C ASN A 264 -5.31 -12.73 -0.46
N LEU A 265 -4.98 -13.39 -1.58
CA LEU A 265 -5.83 -13.38 -2.78
C LEU A 265 -7.21 -13.98 -2.48
N ALA A 266 -7.27 -15.10 -1.75
CA ALA A 266 -8.51 -15.71 -1.34
C ALA A 266 -9.35 -14.80 -0.41
N ALA A 267 -8.72 -14.12 0.56
CA ALA A 267 -9.39 -13.19 1.46
C ALA A 267 -9.94 -11.96 0.71
N ARG A 268 -9.15 -11.40 -0.22
CA ARG A 268 -9.57 -10.28 -1.08
C ARG A 268 -10.74 -10.67 -1.98
N ALA A 269 -10.65 -11.81 -2.65
CA ALA A 269 -11.73 -12.32 -3.48
C ALA A 269 -13.00 -12.61 -2.67
N HIS A 270 -12.86 -13.12 -1.44
CA HIS A 270 -13.99 -13.34 -0.54
C HIS A 270 -14.71 -12.01 -0.23
N LEU A 271 -13.96 -10.99 0.19
CA LEU A 271 -14.53 -9.66 0.44
C LEU A 271 -15.19 -9.09 -0.83
N ALA A 272 -14.56 -9.24 -2.00
CA ALA A 272 -15.12 -8.80 -3.27
C ALA A 272 -16.46 -9.48 -3.58
N LYS A 273 -16.57 -10.80 -3.34
CA LYS A 273 -17.82 -11.55 -3.55
C LYS A 273 -18.91 -11.15 -2.57
N LEU A 274 -18.54 -10.88 -1.31
CA LEU A 274 -19.46 -10.37 -0.29
C LEU A 274 -20.01 -9.00 -0.71
N LEU A 275 -19.14 -8.05 -1.06
CA LEU A 275 -19.58 -6.71 -1.50
C LEU A 275 -20.36 -6.77 -2.83
N LYS A 276 -20.00 -7.67 -3.74
CA LYS A 276 -20.80 -7.91 -4.96
C LYS A 276 -22.23 -8.37 -4.62
N ARG A 277 -22.39 -9.27 -3.63
CA ARG A 277 -23.73 -9.68 -3.18
C ARG A 277 -24.50 -8.53 -2.59
N VAL A 278 -23.87 -7.70 -1.76
CA VAL A 278 -24.49 -6.49 -1.20
C VAL A 278 -25.00 -5.58 -2.31
N LYS A 279 -24.18 -5.29 -3.34
CA LYS A 279 -24.60 -4.44 -4.48
C LYS A 279 -25.80 -5.01 -5.21
N HIS A 280 -25.84 -6.31 -5.55
CA HIS A 280 -27.00 -6.94 -6.18
C HIS A 280 -28.25 -6.88 -5.30
N LEU A 281 -28.10 -7.01 -3.99
CA LEU A 281 -29.23 -6.87 -3.06
C LEU A 281 -29.73 -5.42 -2.99
N MET A 282 -28.86 -4.43 -3.06
CA MET A 282 -29.24 -3.01 -3.14
C MET A 282 -30.05 -2.72 -4.43
N GLU A 283 -29.56 -3.20 -5.58
CA GLU A 283 -30.28 -3.10 -6.87
C GLU A 283 -31.67 -3.75 -6.81
N ALA A 284 -31.79 -4.88 -6.09
CA ALA A 284 -33.06 -5.58 -5.84
C ALA A 284 -33.92 -4.92 -4.74
N LYS A 285 -33.52 -3.76 -4.20
CA LYS A 285 -34.18 -3.06 -3.10
C LYS A 285 -34.40 -3.94 -1.86
N HIS A 286 -33.44 -4.82 -1.55
CA HIS A 286 -33.48 -5.67 -0.38
C HIS A 286 -33.45 -4.83 0.90
N LYS A 287 -34.22 -5.25 1.90
CA LYS A 287 -34.22 -4.61 3.21
C LYS A 287 -33.17 -5.26 4.10
N PHE A 288 -31.98 -4.67 4.15
CA PHE A 288 -30.89 -5.12 5.01
C PHE A 288 -31.25 -5.05 6.49
N VAL A 289 -30.71 -5.97 7.27
CA VAL A 289 -30.78 -5.92 8.74
C VAL A 289 -30.07 -4.67 9.28
N PHE A 290 -29.05 -4.22 8.59
CA PHE A 290 -28.32 -2.98 8.87
C PHE A 290 -27.61 -2.47 7.61
N MET A 291 -27.78 -1.19 7.34
CA MET A 291 -27.07 -0.44 6.31
C MET A 291 -27.20 1.04 6.67
N ASP A 292 -26.09 1.74 6.85
CA ASP A 292 -26.10 3.20 7.02
C ASP A 292 -25.97 3.94 5.68
N ASP A 293 -26.34 5.20 5.67
CA ASP A 293 -26.37 6.00 4.46
C ASP A 293 -24.98 6.21 3.82
N PRO A 294 -23.89 6.54 4.57
CA PRO A 294 -22.59 6.70 3.96
C PRO A 294 -22.08 5.41 3.30
N THR A 295 -22.26 4.26 3.95
CA THR A 295 -21.87 2.96 3.39
C THR A 295 -22.70 2.62 2.16
N ALA A 296 -24.01 2.87 2.18
CA ALA A 296 -24.89 2.64 1.04
C ALA A 296 -24.47 3.49 -0.17
N LYS A 297 -24.26 4.79 0.01
CA LYS A 297 -23.77 5.70 -1.04
C LYS A 297 -22.44 5.24 -1.59
N TRP A 298 -21.50 4.90 -0.71
CA TRP A 298 -20.17 4.45 -1.12
C TRP A 298 -20.22 3.17 -1.96
N LEU A 299 -21.00 2.18 -1.54
CA LEU A 299 -21.18 0.92 -2.28
C LEU A 299 -21.88 1.12 -3.64
N ASN A 300 -22.79 2.09 -3.74
CA ASN A 300 -23.44 2.45 -5.00
C ASN A 300 -22.54 3.30 -5.94
N GLY A 301 -21.40 3.79 -5.47
CA GLY A 301 -20.57 4.72 -6.23
C GLY A 301 -21.17 6.13 -6.32
N GLU A 302 -22.03 6.49 -5.38
CA GLU A 302 -22.64 7.82 -5.28
C GLU A 302 -21.63 8.83 -4.73
N SER A 303 -21.86 10.11 -5.02
CA SER A 303 -21.01 11.19 -4.49
C SER A 303 -21.15 11.29 -2.97
N LEU A 304 -20.02 11.32 -2.28
CA LEU A 304 -19.93 11.52 -0.84
C LEU A 304 -19.38 12.92 -0.52
N THR A 305 -19.89 13.51 0.55
CA THR A 305 -19.20 14.61 1.20
C THR A 305 -17.93 14.11 1.89
N VAL A 306 -17.02 15.03 2.24
CA VAL A 306 -15.80 14.65 2.99
C VAL A 306 -16.17 14.03 4.33
N ASP A 307 -17.13 14.57 5.06
CA ASP A 307 -17.58 14.04 6.35
C ASP A 307 -18.17 12.62 6.25
N GLU A 308 -19.01 12.36 5.22
CA GLU A 308 -19.53 11.02 4.95
C GLU A 308 -18.38 10.04 4.65
N TYR A 309 -17.40 10.45 3.85
CA TYR A 309 -16.24 9.61 3.54
C TYR A 309 -15.37 9.33 4.77
N LEU A 310 -15.16 10.32 5.62
CA LEU A 310 -14.38 10.17 6.85
C LEU A 310 -15.04 9.24 7.87
N SER A 311 -16.34 8.99 7.79
CA SER A 311 -17.02 7.99 8.62
C SER A 311 -16.71 6.55 8.20
N LEU A 312 -16.21 6.34 6.97
CA LEU A 312 -15.88 5.02 6.43
C LEU A 312 -14.46 4.59 6.85
N ASP A 313 -14.37 3.53 7.63
CA ASP A 313 -13.13 2.89 8.06
C ASP A 313 -13.33 1.37 8.23
N ASP A 314 -12.26 0.64 8.60
CA ASP A 314 -12.35 -0.81 8.76
C ASP A 314 -13.31 -1.22 9.86
N VAL A 315 -13.43 -0.41 10.93
CA VAL A 315 -14.32 -0.68 12.05
C VAL A 315 -15.77 -0.62 11.58
N GLN A 316 -16.12 0.43 10.83
CA GLN A 316 -17.46 0.61 10.26
C GLN A 316 -17.81 -0.54 9.31
N MET A 317 -16.93 -0.88 8.37
CA MET A 317 -17.16 -1.96 7.43
C MET A 317 -17.24 -3.33 8.14
N THR A 318 -16.37 -3.59 9.12
CA THR A 318 -16.43 -4.81 9.93
C THR A 318 -17.75 -4.91 10.70
N TYR A 319 -18.26 -3.76 11.21
CA TYR A 319 -19.57 -3.74 11.89
C TYR A 319 -20.71 -4.09 10.93
N HIS A 320 -20.71 -3.57 9.70
CA HIS A 320 -21.69 -3.99 8.68
C HIS A 320 -21.63 -5.49 8.43
N ILE A 321 -20.44 -6.05 8.23
CA ILE A 321 -20.26 -7.50 8.01
C ILE A 321 -20.79 -8.30 9.21
N LYS A 322 -20.54 -7.85 10.45
CA LYS A 322 -21.10 -8.48 11.66
C LYS A 322 -22.62 -8.49 11.65
N ARG A 323 -23.25 -7.40 11.25
CA ARG A 323 -24.70 -7.29 11.20
C ARG A 323 -25.30 -8.14 10.07
N TRP A 324 -24.63 -8.25 8.93
CA TRP A 324 -25.08 -9.06 7.79
C TRP A 324 -25.09 -10.57 8.06
N VAL A 325 -24.42 -11.06 9.11
CA VAL A 325 -24.55 -12.45 9.58
C VAL A 325 -26.00 -12.76 9.99
N GLU A 326 -26.77 -11.77 10.38
CA GLU A 326 -28.18 -11.90 10.79
C GLU A 326 -29.15 -11.59 9.66
N ASP A 327 -28.65 -11.26 8.46
CA ASP A 327 -29.50 -10.91 7.31
C ASP A 327 -30.35 -12.09 6.84
N LYS A 328 -31.46 -11.79 6.18
CA LYS A 328 -32.38 -12.80 5.64
C LYS A 328 -31.84 -13.46 4.39
N ASP A 329 -31.00 -12.78 3.63
CA ASP A 329 -30.39 -13.35 2.43
C ASP A 329 -29.35 -14.42 2.80
N PRO A 330 -29.55 -15.68 2.35
CA PRO A 330 -28.70 -16.78 2.79
C PRO A 330 -27.26 -16.67 2.26
N VAL A 331 -27.06 -16.08 1.07
CA VAL A 331 -25.71 -15.91 0.48
C VAL A 331 -24.93 -14.83 1.22
N LEU A 332 -25.57 -13.67 1.48
CA LEU A 332 -24.94 -12.59 2.25
C LEU A 332 -24.58 -13.07 3.65
N LYS A 333 -25.50 -13.74 4.31
CA LYS A 333 -25.32 -14.32 5.64
C LYS A 333 -24.14 -15.30 5.70
N ASP A 334 -24.04 -16.20 4.73
CA ASP A 334 -22.97 -17.20 4.67
C ASP A 334 -21.61 -16.55 4.41
N LEU A 335 -21.53 -15.66 3.42
CA LEU A 335 -20.28 -14.95 3.10
C LEU A 335 -19.81 -14.07 4.27
N ALA A 336 -20.71 -13.35 4.94
CA ALA A 336 -20.39 -12.51 6.09
C ALA A 336 -19.87 -13.39 7.27
N ARG A 337 -20.53 -14.51 7.56
CA ARG A 337 -20.10 -15.44 8.60
C ARG A 337 -18.73 -16.05 8.28
N ARG A 338 -18.54 -16.54 7.06
CA ARG A 338 -17.24 -17.08 6.61
C ARG A 338 -16.10 -16.10 6.77
N PHE A 339 -16.34 -14.83 6.41
CA PHE A 339 -15.35 -13.77 6.55
C PHE A 339 -14.95 -13.56 8.01
N LEU A 340 -15.91 -13.40 8.91
CA LEU A 340 -15.66 -13.18 10.34
C LEU A 340 -15.00 -14.39 11.02
N ASP A 341 -15.46 -15.60 10.70
CA ASP A 341 -14.97 -16.85 11.29
C ASP A 341 -13.68 -17.36 10.62
N ARG A 342 -13.11 -16.57 9.69
CA ARG A 342 -11.92 -16.94 8.90
C ARG A 342 -12.08 -18.25 8.12
N ARG A 343 -13.30 -18.59 7.71
CA ARG A 343 -13.59 -19.71 6.78
C ARG A 343 -13.45 -19.25 5.34
N LEU A 344 -12.31 -18.65 5.04
CA LEU A 344 -12.03 -18.02 3.75
C LEU A 344 -12.04 -19.04 2.62
N PHE A 345 -12.22 -18.54 1.41
CA PHE A 345 -12.02 -19.30 0.19
C PHE A 345 -10.63 -19.92 0.14
N LYS A 346 -10.50 -20.98 -0.63
CA LYS A 346 -9.22 -21.59 -1.03
C LYS A 346 -8.74 -20.96 -2.33
N SER A 347 -7.46 -21.13 -2.60
CA SER A 347 -6.86 -20.69 -3.86
C SER A 347 -5.84 -21.71 -4.34
N VAL A 348 -5.82 -21.95 -5.65
CA VAL A 348 -4.84 -22.77 -6.32
C VAL A 348 -4.36 -22.05 -7.59
N ARG A 349 -3.06 -22.13 -7.86
CA ARG A 349 -2.48 -21.54 -9.07
C ARG A 349 -2.88 -22.39 -10.27
N ILE A 350 -3.37 -21.73 -11.32
CA ILE A 350 -3.63 -22.38 -12.59
C ILE A 350 -2.29 -22.42 -13.35
N MET A 351 -1.82 -23.63 -13.64
CA MET A 351 -0.54 -23.82 -14.32
C MET A 351 -0.74 -23.74 -15.84
N PRO A 352 0.16 -23.08 -16.56
CA PRO A 352 0.13 -23.12 -18.02
C PRO A 352 0.37 -24.56 -18.55
N PRO A 353 -0.17 -24.91 -19.72
CA PRO A 353 0.11 -26.20 -20.36
C PRO A 353 1.61 -26.39 -20.58
N THR A 354 2.11 -27.61 -20.36
CA THR A 354 3.50 -27.97 -20.64
C THR A 354 3.78 -27.88 -22.15
N GLY A 355 4.67 -26.99 -22.58
CA GLY A 355 5.02 -26.87 -24.01
C GLY A 355 5.42 -25.50 -24.52
N GLY A 356 5.78 -24.55 -23.64
CA GLY A 356 6.45 -23.29 -23.99
C GLY A 356 5.53 -22.09 -24.27
N ALA A 357 6.14 -20.92 -24.23
CA ALA A 357 5.57 -19.59 -24.21
C ALA A 357 4.76 -19.13 -25.45
N ASN A 358 4.49 -19.98 -26.43
CA ASN A 358 3.74 -19.62 -27.64
C ASN A 358 2.22 -19.79 -27.52
N GLY A 359 1.66 -19.75 -26.31
CA GLY A 359 0.31 -20.22 -26.07
C GLY A 359 -0.62 -19.28 -25.30
N ASN A 360 -0.51 -17.93 -25.41
CA ASN A 360 -1.47 -17.04 -24.71
C ASN A 360 -2.95 -17.43 -24.98
N GLY A 361 -3.30 -17.82 -26.20
CA GLY A 361 -4.64 -18.30 -26.52
C GLY A 361 -4.99 -19.67 -25.91
N LYS A 362 -4.01 -20.58 -25.79
CA LYS A 362 -4.22 -21.91 -25.20
C LYS A 362 -4.35 -21.83 -23.68
N PHE A 363 -3.56 -20.99 -23.03
CA PHE A 363 -3.64 -20.82 -21.60
C PHE A 363 -4.96 -20.17 -21.18
N LYS A 364 -5.44 -19.19 -21.93
CA LYS A 364 -6.78 -18.60 -21.71
C LYS A 364 -7.88 -19.66 -21.77
N SER A 365 -7.81 -20.58 -22.73
CA SER A 365 -8.77 -21.70 -22.83
C SER A 365 -8.73 -22.61 -21.59
N VAL A 366 -7.54 -22.92 -21.05
CA VAL A 366 -7.41 -23.71 -19.81
C VAL A 366 -8.04 -22.97 -18.64
N ILE A 367 -7.80 -21.67 -18.49
CA ILE A 367 -8.40 -20.85 -17.41
C ILE A 367 -9.92 -20.88 -17.49
N GLU A 368 -10.50 -20.72 -18.70
CA GLU A 368 -11.95 -20.76 -18.91
C GLU A 368 -12.53 -22.14 -18.59
N GLN A 369 -11.88 -23.22 -19.00
CA GLN A 369 -12.31 -24.60 -18.71
C GLN A 369 -12.26 -24.88 -17.21
N VAL A 370 -11.16 -24.57 -16.53
CA VAL A 370 -11.02 -24.72 -15.07
C VAL A 370 -12.11 -23.94 -14.33
N GLN A 371 -12.37 -22.70 -14.76
CA GLN A 371 -13.42 -21.89 -14.16
C GLN A 371 -14.81 -22.50 -14.36
N ASN A 372 -15.12 -22.99 -15.56
CA ASN A 372 -16.44 -23.54 -15.87
C ASN A 372 -16.69 -24.85 -15.12
N HIS A 373 -15.72 -25.79 -15.13
CA HIS A 373 -15.85 -27.03 -14.34
C HIS A 373 -16.03 -26.74 -12.84
N THR A 374 -15.29 -25.74 -12.31
CA THR A 374 -15.44 -25.32 -10.91
C THR A 374 -16.82 -24.74 -10.63
N LYS A 375 -17.35 -23.93 -11.53
CA LYS A 375 -18.73 -23.38 -11.39
C LYS A 375 -19.79 -24.48 -11.34
N GLU A 376 -19.69 -25.47 -12.23
CA GLU A 376 -20.62 -26.60 -12.22
C GLU A 376 -20.51 -27.42 -10.92
N LEU A 377 -19.29 -27.64 -10.44
CA LEU A 377 -19.07 -28.33 -9.17
C LEU A 377 -19.66 -27.55 -7.98
N VAL A 378 -19.41 -26.25 -7.89
CA VAL A 378 -19.95 -25.37 -6.83
C VAL A 378 -21.47 -25.38 -6.85
N LYS A 379 -22.09 -25.35 -8.04
CA LYS A 379 -23.54 -25.45 -8.23
C LYS A 379 -24.09 -26.80 -7.74
N ALA A 380 -23.40 -27.90 -7.99
CA ALA A 380 -23.77 -29.24 -7.50
C ALA A 380 -23.77 -29.33 -5.96
N TYR A 381 -22.99 -28.48 -5.29
CA TYR A 381 -22.99 -28.33 -3.83
C TYR A 381 -24.05 -27.34 -3.31
N GLY A 382 -24.97 -26.87 -4.16
CA GLY A 382 -26.05 -25.97 -3.78
C GLY A 382 -25.63 -24.51 -3.56
N MET A 383 -24.43 -24.12 -4.00
CA MET A 383 -23.92 -22.76 -3.90
C MET A 383 -24.04 -22.05 -5.25
N ASP A 384 -24.26 -20.71 -5.26
CA ASP A 384 -24.29 -19.91 -6.46
C ASP A 384 -22.87 -19.56 -6.92
N PRO A 385 -22.38 -20.09 -8.07
CA PRO A 385 -21.03 -19.87 -8.55
C PRO A 385 -20.65 -18.39 -8.72
N GLU A 386 -21.63 -17.51 -8.90
CA GLU A 386 -21.40 -16.07 -9.05
C GLU A 386 -20.71 -15.47 -7.82
N TYR A 387 -21.04 -15.97 -6.63
CA TYR A 387 -20.53 -15.46 -5.36
C TYR A 387 -19.46 -16.35 -4.71
N TYR A 388 -19.22 -17.56 -5.25
CA TYR A 388 -18.29 -18.50 -4.64
C TYR A 388 -17.12 -18.90 -5.51
N VAL A 389 -17.06 -18.44 -6.78
CA VAL A 389 -15.93 -18.72 -7.68
C VAL A 389 -15.36 -17.42 -8.23
N ALA A 390 -14.04 -17.29 -8.22
CA ALA A 390 -13.33 -16.20 -8.88
C ALA A 390 -12.06 -16.69 -9.57
N ILE A 391 -11.62 -15.96 -10.59
CA ILE A 391 -10.27 -16.00 -11.13
C ILE A 391 -9.61 -14.69 -10.76
N GLU A 392 -8.48 -14.76 -10.09
CA GLU A 392 -7.63 -13.63 -9.77
C GLU A 392 -6.37 -13.69 -10.63
N SER A 393 -6.03 -12.59 -11.29
CA SER A 393 -4.73 -12.43 -11.91
C SER A 393 -3.83 -11.60 -11.01
N THR A 394 -2.58 -12.02 -10.91
CA THR A 394 -1.54 -11.27 -10.22
C THR A 394 -0.45 -10.97 -11.20
N GLY A 395 -0.22 -9.71 -11.47
CA GLY A 395 0.90 -9.24 -12.26
C GLY A 395 1.48 -8.02 -11.60
N PHE A 396 2.79 -7.94 -11.51
CA PHE A 396 3.47 -6.75 -11.07
C PHE A 396 4.81 -6.62 -11.77
N ARG A 397 5.30 -5.39 -11.83
CA ARG A 397 6.65 -5.10 -12.27
C ARG A 397 7.45 -4.64 -11.06
N PRO A 398 8.52 -5.34 -10.70
CA PRO A 398 9.37 -4.93 -9.57
C PRO A 398 9.95 -3.54 -9.76
N TYR A 399 10.15 -3.15 -11.00
CA TYR A 399 10.66 -1.87 -11.43
C TYR A 399 10.01 -1.46 -12.77
N ASP A 400 9.36 -0.31 -12.80
CA ASP A 400 8.83 0.30 -14.02
C ASP A 400 9.92 1.19 -14.65
N TYR A 401 10.71 0.62 -15.53
CA TYR A 401 11.72 1.38 -16.26
C TYR A 401 11.11 2.09 -17.48
N TYR A 402 11.83 3.11 -17.93
CA TYR A 402 11.47 3.88 -19.11
C TYR A 402 11.21 2.98 -20.31
N ARG A 403 9.99 3.08 -20.85
CA ARG A 403 9.70 2.76 -22.24
C ARG A 403 9.46 4.10 -22.95
N PRO A 404 9.82 4.24 -24.23
CA PRO A 404 9.51 5.46 -24.99
C PRO A 404 8.04 5.88 -24.94
N GLU A 405 7.15 4.93 -24.62
CA GLU A 405 5.70 5.09 -24.48
C GLU A 405 5.25 5.32 -23.00
N ALA A 406 6.17 5.39 -22.07
CA ALA A 406 5.82 5.56 -20.64
C ALA A 406 5.32 6.97 -20.34
N VAL A 407 4.24 7.07 -19.59
CA VAL A 407 3.58 8.37 -19.27
C VAL A 407 4.46 9.23 -18.35
N HIS A 408 5.39 8.62 -17.57
CA HIS A 408 6.24 9.33 -16.59
C HIS A 408 7.70 8.87 -16.65
N PRO A 409 8.47 9.26 -17.68
CA PRO A 409 9.90 8.90 -17.82
C PRO A 409 10.78 9.46 -16.69
N GLU A 410 10.35 10.51 -16.00
CA GLU A 410 11.07 11.16 -14.90
C GLU A 410 11.17 10.32 -13.62
N THR A 411 10.46 9.19 -13.54
CA THR A 411 10.50 8.31 -12.35
C THR A 411 11.56 7.21 -12.43
N ASN A 412 12.34 7.16 -13.51
CA ASN A 412 13.43 6.19 -13.66
C ASN A 412 14.51 6.35 -12.59
N ILE A 413 15.11 5.23 -12.18
CA ILE A 413 16.24 5.24 -11.27
C ILE A 413 17.51 5.55 -12.07
N VAL A 414 18.05 6.74 -11.86
CA VAL A 414 19.25 7.19 -12.53
C VAL A 414 20.45 7.03 -11.61
N ILE A 415 21.46 6.33 -12.11
CA ILE A 415 22.73 6.13 -11.41
C ILE A 415 23.79 7.05 -12.03
N ARG A 416 24.54 7.74 -11.17
CA ARG A 416 25.76 8.45 -11.54
C ARG A 416 26.94 7.70 -10.92
N THR A 417 27.71 7.03 -11.77
CA THR A 417 28.87 6.21 -11.34
C THR A 417 29.99 7.07 -10.77
N ASP A 418 30.96 6.46 -10.08
CA ASP A 418 32.15 7.13 -9.57
C ASP A 418 33.03 7.72 -10.68
N THR A 419 32.90 7.24 -11.93
CA THR A 419 33.58 7.76 -13.13
C THR A 419 32.80 8.87 -13.83
N GLY A 420 31.61 9.25 -13.29
CA GLY A 420 30.77 10.33 -13.86
C GLY A 420 29.82 9.89 -14.98
N ILE A 421 29.76 8.61 -15.30
CA ILE A 421 28.77 8.09 -16.26
C ILE A 421 27.37 8.16 -15.61
N VAL A 422 26.40 8.70 -16.35
CA VAL A 422 25.00 8.81 -15.92
C VAL A 422 24.15 7.92 -16.82
N SER A 423 23.49 6.92 -16.26
CA SER A 423 22.62 6.01 -17.00
C SER A 423 21.46 5.50 -16.13
N GLU A 424 20.48 4.93 -16.77
CA GLU A 424 19.36 4.24 -16.12
C GLU A 424 19.85 2.91 -15.51
N LEU A 425 19.32 2.55 -14.33
CA LEU A 425 19.78 1.40 -13.55
C LEU A 425 19.73 0.07 -14.33
N SER A 426 18.66 -0.20 -15.09
CA SER A 426 18.51 -1.47 -15.83
C SER A 426 19.49 -1.61 -17.01
N GLU A 427 20.07 -0.51 -17.47
CA GLU A 427 21.13 -0.49 -18.48
C GLU A 427 22.51 -0.81 -17.87
N LEU A 428 22.72 -0.37 -16.61
CA LEU A 428 23.98 -0.61 -15.89
C LEU A 428 24.02 -1.98 -15.21
N SER A 429 22.87 -2.46 -14.72
CA SER A 429 22.76 -3.72 -14.00
C SER A 429 22.15 -4.81 -14.88
N PRO A 430 22.94 -5.82 -15.32
CA PRO A 430 22.42 -6.95 -16.06
C PRO A 430 21.32 -7.71 -15.31
N THR A 431 21.42 -7.76 -13.99
CA THR A 431 20.45 -8.45 -13.11
C THR A 431 19.12 -7.72 -13.07
N ILE A 432 19.13 -6.40 -12.90
CA ILE A 432 17.91 -5.59 -12.97
C ILE A 432 17.36 -5.57 -14.39
N GLY A 433 18.21 -5.51 -15.42
CA GLY A 433 17.81 -5.63 -16.81
C GLY A 433 17.10 -6.96 -17.13
N ALA A 434 17.48 -8.07 -16.48
CA ALA A 434 16.76 -9.34 -16.57
C ALA A 434 15.44 -9.31 -15.78
N LEU A 435 15.44 -8.73 -14.58
CA LEU A 435 14.26 -8.61 -13.72
C LEU A 435 13.13 -7.84 -14.40
N VAL A 436 13.43 -6.75 -15.11
CA VAL A 436 12.42 -5.94 -15.83
C VAL A 436 11.80 -6.64 -17.01
N LYS A 437 12.51 -7.58 -17.63
CA LYS A 437 12.04 -8.36 -18.80
C LYS A 437 11.16 -9.53 -18.41
N GLY A 438 11.12 -9.89 -17.12
CA GLY A 438 10.33 -11.01 -16.63
C GLY A 438 8.83 -10.74 -16.76
N ASP A 439 8.08 -11.78 -17.15
CA ASP A 439 6.62 -11.81 -17.07
C ASP A 439 6.22 -12.49 -15.76
N TYR A 440 5.67 -11.70 -14.83
CA TYR A 440 5.32 -12.15 -13.49
C TYR A 440 3.81 -12.39 -13.33
N GLU A 441 3.09 -12.51 -14.44
CA GLU A 441 1.66 -12.78 -14.40
C GLU A 441 1.38 -14.22 -13.93
N SER A 442 0.45 -14.35 -13.01
CA SER A 442 -0.04 -15.64 -12.52
C SER A 442 -1.56 -15.59 -12.34
N PHE A 443 -2.21 -16.70 -12.62
CA PHE A 443 -3.66 -16.84 -12.49
C PHE A 443 -3.99 -17.81 -11.36
N TRP A 444 -4.99 -17.46 -10.59
CA TRP A 444 -5.41 -18.20 -9.40
C TRP A 444 -6.90 -18.46 -9.46
N LEU A 445 -7.28 -19.73 -9.34
CA LEU A 445 -8.65 -20.12 -9.10
C LEU A 445 -8.96 -19.95 -7.60
N ILE A 446 -10.05 -19.25 -7.30
CA ILE A 446 -10.56 -19.05 -5.94
C ILE A 446 -11.91 -19.76 -5.82
N TYR A 447 -12.09 -20.55 -4.77
CA TYR A 447 -13.23 -21.46 -4.61
C TYR A 447 -13.54 -21.73 -3.14
N PRO A 448 -14.76 -22.21 -2.80
CA PRO A 448 -15.13 -22.54 -1.43
C PRO A 448 -14.44 -23.83 -0.96
N PRO A 449 -14.09 -23.94 0.35
CA PRO A 449 -13.34 -25.08 0.89
C PRO A 449 -14.04 -26.43 0.71
N GLU A 450 -15.34 -26.46 0.57
CA GLU A 450 -16.18 -27.66 0.43
C GLU A 450 -15.85 -28.53 -0.81
N ILE A 451 -15.19 -27.92 -1.80
CA ILE A 451 -14.82 -28.63 -3.04
C ILE A 451 -13.30 -28.85 -3.17
N ASP A 452 -12.52 -28.56 -2.11
CA ASP A 452 -11.04 -28.53 -2.15
C ASP A 452 -10.44 -29.83 -2.71
N GLU A 453 -10.94 -30.98 -2.29
CA GLU A 453 -10.44 -32.29 -2.72
C GLU A 453 -10.64 -32.57 -4.23
N LYS A 454 -11.64 -31.94 -4.83
CA LYS A 454 -11.99 -32.16 -6.27
C LYS A 454 -11.34 -31.17 -7.23
N VAL A 455 -10.70 -30.12 -6.72
CA VAL A 455 -10.16 -29.04 -7.56
C VAL A 455 -8.90 -29.46 -8.32
N LEU A 456 -8.07 -30.34 -7.77
CA LEU A 456 -6.91 -30.89 -8.47
C LEU A 456 -7.33 -31.69 -9.69
N ASP A 457 -8.34 -32.53 -9.54
CA ASP A 457 -8.91 -33.33 -10.65
C ASP A 457 -9.42 -32.42 -11.80
N ILE A 458 -10.04 -31.28 -11.45
CA ILE A 458 -10.51 -30.29 -12.45
C ILE A 458 -9.35 -29.73 -13.26
N GLN A 459 -8.22 -29.41 -12.64
CA GLN A 459 -7.05 -28.92 -13.38
C GLN A 459 -6.47 -29.99 -14.31
N GLU A 460 -6.33 -31.22 -13.84
CA GLU A 460 -5.85 -32.35 -14.65
C GLU A 460 -6.76 -32.61 -15.86
N LEU A 461 -8.08 -32.57 -15.66
CA LEU A 461 -9.07 -32.71 -16.73
C LEU A 461 -8.95 -31.60 -17.78
N ALA A 462 -8.87 -30.33 -17.35
CA ALA A 462 -8.74 -29.22 -18.27
C ALA A 462 -7.45 -29.29 -19.10
N HIS A 463 -6.33 -29.68 -18.50
CA HIS A 463 -5.08 -29.92 -19.23
C HIS A 463 -5.19 -31.09 -20.22
N ALA A 464 -5.83 -32.18 -19.84
CA ALA A 464 -6.03 -33.34 -20.72
C ALA A 464 -6.92 -33.00 -21.94
N GLU A 465 -7.98 -32.21 -21.73
CA GLU A 465 -8.86 -31.73 -22.82
C GLU A 465 -8.13 -30.83 -23.80
N GLU A 466 -7.30 -29.90 -23.31
CA GLU A 466 -6.51 -29.02 -24.17
C GLU A 466 -5.50 -29.81 -25.02
N VAL A 467 -4.81 -30.80 -24.42
CA VAL A 467 -3.89 -31.69 -25.14
C VAL A 467 -4.62 -32.46 -26.25
N ARG A 468 -5.83 -32.95 -25.93
CA ARG A 468 -6.67 -33.67 -26.94
C ARG A 468 -7.12 -32.75 -28.09
N ALA A 469 -7.51 -31.50 -27.74
CA ALA A 469 -7.92 -30.51 -28.73
C ALA A 469 -6.79 -30.14 -29.69
N VAL A 470 -5.56 -29.99 -29.15
CA VAL A 470 -4.36 -29.73 -29.98
C VAL A 470 -4.07 -30.88 -30.95
N ARG A 471 -4.05 -32.12 -30.46
CA ARG A 471 -3.81 -33.31 -31.30
C ARG A 471 -4.86 -33.46 -32.40
N LYS A 472 -6.13 -33.13 -32.14
CA LYS A 472 -7.19 -33.15 -33.17
C LYS A 472 -6.98 -32.09 -34.26
N LYS A 473 -6.47 -30.88 -33.89
CA LYS A 473 -6.17 -29.81 -34.84
C LYS A 473 -4.96 -30.16 -35.74
N GLU A 474 -3.95 -30.79 -35.18
CA GLU A 474 -2.77 -31.25 -35.91
C GLU A 474 -3.11 -32.34 -36.90
N LYS A 475 -3.95 -33.33 -36.51
CA LYS A 475 -4.43 -34.40 -37.41
C LYS A 475 -5.37 -33.91 -38.53
N LYS A 476 -5.94 -32.72 -38.46
CA LYS A 476 -6.75 -32.10 -39.53
C LYS A 476 -5.91 -31.25 -40.49
N LYS A 477 -4.66 -30.97 -40.16
CA LYS A 477 -3.72 -30.19 -40.97
C LYS A 477 -2.72 -31.08 -41.72
N SER A 478 -2.58 -32.34 -41.32
CA SER A 478 -1.89 -33.41 -42.06
C SER A 478 -2.88 -34.18 -42.94
#